data_67050b48de845520ea0bff592dca5ce0
#
_entry.id   67050b48de845520ea0bff592dca5ce0
#
_cell.length_a   1.000
_cell.length_b   1.000
_cell.length_c   1.000
_cell.angle_alpha   90.00
_cell.angle_beta   90.00
_cell.angle_gamma   90.00
#
_symmetry.space_group_name_H-M   'P 1'
#
loop_
_entity.id
_entity.type
_entity.pdbx_description
1 polymer ?
#
loop_
_entity_poly.entity_id
_entity_poly.type
_entity_poly.pdbx_seq_one_letter_code
_entity_poly.pdbx_strand_id
1 'polypeptide(L)'
;TYSSGQLTAGEINDFGKWILWNDKTQQELTDYRNVWNIYPLERYMVIVQNAEGIPIIGQTIYLVDNNSNIIWTAKTDNTGKAELWSNMFEETHKDSLTYSIISKMNDQEYSIPNAKRFENGVNHLTIQSECNLSNVVDAVFVVDATSSMSDEINYLKEELTDVMRKVKESNEDLVLNLGSVFYRDHGDEYVTRTSEL
;
A
#
# COMPACT_ATOMS: atom_id res chain seq x y z
N THR A 1 22.47 19.96 17.74
CA THR A 1 21.67 18.86 18.26
C THR A 1 20.25 19.04 17.77
N TYR A 2 19.79 18.12 16.92
CA TYR A 2 18.40 18.07 16.49
C TYR A 2 17.56 17.48 17.62
N SER A 3 16.34 17.96 17.79
CA SER A 3 15.39 17.42 18.77
C SER A 3 14.14 16.91 18.05
N SER A 4 13.60 15.79 18.53
CA SER A 4 12.36 15.21 18.08
C SER A 4 11.21 16.22 18.14
N GLY A 5 10.31 16.20 17.16
CA GLY A 5 9.13 17.08 17.08
C GLY A 5 9.34 18.43 16.40
N GLN A 6 10.50 18.68 15.77
CA GLN A 6 10.77 19.94 15.07
C GLN A 6 10.28 19.95 13.61
N LEU A 7 10.11 18.80 12.99
CA LEU A 7 9.58 18.67 11.63
C LEU A 7 8.09 18.34 11.68
N THR A 8 7.31 19.07 10.89
CA THR A 8 5.92 18.69 10.60
C THR A 8 5.92 17.80 9.36
N ALA A 9 5.89 16.48 9.56
CA ALA A 9 5.63 15.56 8.48
C ALA A 9 4.14 15.57 8.14
N GLY A 10 3.80 15.72 6.85
CA GLY A 10 2.43 15.55 6.39
C GLY A 10 2.15 14.06 6.19
N GLU A 11 1.22 13.51 6.95
CA GLU A 11 0.67 12.19 6.64
C GLU A 11 -0.37 12.33 5.53
N ILE A 12 -0.16 11.62 4.42
CA ILE A 12 -1.13 11.49 3.34
C ILE A 12 -1.71 10.08 3.42
N ASN A 13 -2.98 10.00 3.76
CA ASN A 13 -3.74 8.76 3.65
C ASN A 13 -4.46 8.76 2.30
N ASP A 14 -3.86 8.15 1.29
CA ASP A 14 -4.40 8.05 -0.07
C ASP A 14 -5.77 7.37 -0.12
N PHE A 15 -6.03 6.48 0.82
CA PHE A 15 -7.31 5.83 0.95
C PHE A 15 -8.44 6.83 1.23
N GLY A 16 -8.26 7.69 2.21
CA GLY A 16 -9.26 8.69 2.61
C GLY A 16 -9.28 9.94 1.72
N LYS A 17 -8.22 10.20 0.95
CA LYS A 17 -8.07 11.40 0.13
C LYS A 17 -8.09 11.13 -1.38
N TRP A 18 -8.66 10.02 -1.80
CA TRP A 18 -8.71 9.62 -3.21
C TRP A 18 -9.34 10.70 -4.12
N ILE A 19 -10.40 11.37 -3.67
CA ILE A 19 -11.07 12.43 -4.44
C ILE A 19 -10.09 13.59 -4.70
N LEU A 20 -9.34 14.01 -3.68
CA LEU A 20 -8.35 15.07 -3.81
C LEU A 20 -7.20 14.67 -4.75
N TRP A 21 -6.74 13.42 -4.63
CA TRP A 21 -5.71 12.88 -5.50
C TRP A 21 -6.16 12.81 -6.95
N ASN A 22 -7.36 12.33 -7.19
CA ASN A 22 -7.94 12.19 -8.52
C ASN A 22 -8.14 13.57 -9.20
N ASP A 23 -8.57 14.58 -8.45
CA ASP A 23 -8.70 15.96 -8.91
C ASP A 23 -7.35 16.54 -9.35
N LYS A 24 -6.32 16.39 -8.53
CA LYS A 24 -4.96 16.83 -8.84
C LYS A 24 -4.37 16.09 -10.05
N THR A 25 -4.57 14.77 -10.12
CA THR A 25 -4.02 13.96 -11.23
C THR A 25 -4.67 14.29 -12.57
N GLN A 26 -5.89 14.75 -12.59
CA GLN A 26 -6.56 15.16 -13.84
C GLN A 26 -6.02 16.49 -14.39
N GLN A 27 -5.67 17.43 -13.53
CA GLN A 27 -5.28 18.78 -13.95
C GLN A 27 -3.76 18.96 -14.07
N GLU A 28 -2.98 18.49 -13.11
CA GLU A 28 -1.56 18.78 -13.01
C GLU A 28 -0.65 17.64 -13.51
N LEU A 29 -1.14 16.41 -13.51
CA LEU A 29 -0.34 15.24 -13.86
C LEU A 29 -0.70 14.60 -15.22
N THR A 30 -1.60 15.22 -16.00
CA THR A 30 -1.98 14.68 -17.32
C THR A 30 -0.75 14.51 -18.23
N ASP A 31 0.16 15.49 -18.22
CA ASP A 31 1.37 15.44 -19.04
C ASP A 31 2.34 14.32 -18.57
N TYR A 32 2.38 14.05 -17.27
CA TYR A 32 3.24 13.01 -16.69
C TYR A 32 2.70 11.59 -16.92
N ARG A 33 1.37 11.42 -17.07
CA ARG A 33 0.78 10.11 -17.37
C ARG A 33 1.37 9.50 -18.63
N ASN A 34 1.50 10.31 -19.68
CA ASN A 34 2.04 9.87 -20.94
C ASN A 34 3.55 9.57 -20.87
N VAL A 35 4.28 10.28 -20.01
CA VAL A 35 5.71 10.02 -19.78
C VAL A 35 5.92 8.73 -18.99
N TRP A 36 5.07 8.49 -17.99
CA TRP A 36 5.19 7.33 -17.10
C TRP A 36 4.38 6.10 -17.58
N ASN A 37 3.47 6.28 -18.54
CA ASN A 37 2.51 5.27 -18.98
C ASN A 37 1.73 4.66 -17.80
N ILE A 38 1.31 5.49 -16.85
CA ILE A 38 0.54 5.09 -15.67
C ILE A 38 -0.77 5.87 -15.64
N TYR A 39 -1.89 5.14 -15.62
CA TYR A 39 -3.24 5.68 -15.70
C TYR A 39 -4.08 5.18 -14.52
N PRO A 40 -3.88 5.68 -13.28
CA PRO A 40 -4.54 5.19 -12.07
C PRO A 40 -5.99 5.71 -11.96
N LEU A 41 -6.84 5.38 -12.92
CA LEU A 41 -8.19 5.92 -13.00
C LEU A 41 -9.26 4.96 -12.47
N GLU A 42 -9.03 3.66 -12.57
CA GLU A 42 -10.00 2.64 -12.15
C GLU A 42 -9.47 1.88 -10.93
N ARG A 43 -9.79 2.39 -9.76
CA ARG A 43 -9.42 1.82 -8.47
C ARG A 43 -10.51 0.93 -7.93
N TYR A 44 -10.12 -0.23 -7.42
CA TYR A 44 -10.94 -1.14 -6.63
C TYR A 44 -10.29 -1.34 -5.29
N MET A 45 -11.08 -1.48 -4.26
CA MET A 45 -10.57 -1.76 -2.94
C MET A 45 -11.37 -2.87 -2.30
N VAL A 46 -10.67 -3.74 -1.59
CA VAL A 46 -11.29 -4.79 -0.80
C VAL A 46 -10.74 -4.79 0.63
N ILE A 47 -11.63 -5.02 1.58
CA ILE A 47 -11.30 -5.34 2.97
C ILE A 47 -11.58 -6.83 3.16
N VAL A 48 -10.57 -7.56 3.61
CA VAL A 48 -10.64 -9.01 3.86
C VAL A 48 -10.55 -9.25 5.35
N GLN A 49 -11.54 -9.96 5.88
CA GLN A 49 -11.64 -10.26 7.31
C GLN A 49 -12.22 -11.66 7.52
N ASN A 50 -12.01 -12.22 8.70
CA ASN A 50 -12.71 -13.45 9.09
C ASN A 50 -14.15 -13.16 9.58
N ALA A 51 -14.85 -14.19 10.02
CA ALA A 51 -16.24 -14.06 10.50
C ALA A 51 -16.36 -13.20 11.77
N GLU A 52 -15.31 -13.12 12.57
CA GLU A 52 -15.21 -12.31 13.79
C GLU A 52 -14.80 -10.85 13.51
N GLY A 53 -14.58 -10.49 12.24
CA GLY A 53 -14.16 -9.15 11.83
C GLY A 53 -12.65 -8.89 11.99
N ILE A 54 -11.86 -9.93 12.25
CA ILE A 54 -10.40 -9.81 12.34
C ILE A 54 -9.81 -9.72 10.92
N PRO A 55 -8.94 -8.73 10.65
CA PRO A 55 -8.32 -8.59 9.33
C PRO A 55 -7.46 -9.79 8.96
N ILE A 56 -7.54 -10.23 7.71
CA ILE A 56 -6.68 -11.25 7.15
C ILE A 56 -5.49 -10.58 6.45
N ILE A 57 -4.30 -10.78 6.99
CA ILE A 57 -3.06 -10.13 6.58
C ILE A 57 -2.31 -10.97 5.54
N GLY A 58 -1.68 -10.33 4.55
CA GLY A 58 -0.83 -11.00 3.56
C GLY A 58 -1.59 -11.89 2.58
N GLN A 59 -2.93 -11.85 2.59
CA GLN A 59 -3.77 -12.65 1.71
C GLN A 59 -3.69 -12.12 0.27
N THR A 60 -3.43 -13.04 -0.67
CA THR A 60 -3.38 -12.68 -2.09
C THR A 60 -4.78 -12.50 -2.66
N ILE A 61 -4.97 -11.37 -3.33
CA ILE A 61 -6.22 -10.95 -3.95
C ILE A 61 -5.99 -10.72 -5.44
N TYR A 62 -6.94 -11.18 -6.24
CA TYR A 62 -6.92 -11.04 -7.69
C TYR A 62 -8.13 -10.23 -8.14
N LEU A 63 -7.90 -9.27 -9.04
CA LEU A 63 -8.95 -8.68 -9.86
C LEU A 63 -8.98 -9.45 -11.17
N VAL A 64 -10.12 -10.00 -11.53
CA VAL A 64 -10.26 -10.81 -12.74
C VAL A 64 -11.36 -10.27 -13.64
N ASP A 65 -11.20 -10.44 -14.95
CA ASP A 65 -12.22 -10.11 -15.96
C ASP A 65 -13.25 -11.25 -16.12
N ASN A 66 -14.22 -11.04 -17.00
CA ASN A 66 -15.28 -12.01 -17.30
C ASN A 66 -14.76 -13.31 -17.97
N ASN A 67 -13.54 -13.31 -18.46
CA ASN A 67 -12.88 -14.47 -19.05
C ASN A 67 -11.93 -15.17 -18.04
N SER A 68 -11.98 -14.77 -16.76
CA SER A 68 -11.10 -15.26 -15.71
C SER A 68 -9.61 -14.90 -15.91
N ASN A 69 -9.31 -13.92 -16.74
CA ASN A 69 -7.94 -13.39 -16.82
C ASN A 69 -7.64 -12.53 -15.60
N ILE A 70 -6.46 -12.74 -14.99
CA ILE A 70 -5.99 -11.90 -13.90
C ILE A 70 -5.55 -10.56 -14.47
N ILE A 71 -6.22 -9.49 -14.05
CA ILE A 71 -5.95 -8.10 -14.42
C ILE A 71 -4.98 -7.47 -13.42
N TRP A 72 -5.15 -7.78 -12.12
CA TRP A 72 -4.31 -7.24 -11.06
C TRP A 72 -4.15 -8.24 -9.92
N THR A 73 -3.02 -8.17 -9.25
CA THR A 73 -2.74 -8.95 -8.05
C THR A 73 -2.22 -8.03 -6.94
N ALA A 74 -2.76 -8.17 -5.76
CA ALA A 74 -2.30 -7.45 -4.56
C ALA A 74 -2.31 -8.40 -3.35
N LYS A 75 -1.68 -7.96 -2.26
CA LYS A 75 -1.78 -8.61 -0.95
C LYS A 75 -2.44 -7.65 0.03
N THR A 76 -3.19 -8.20 0.97
CA THR A 76 -3.76 -7.41 2.05
C THR A 76 -2.68 -6.91 3.01
N ASP A 77 -2.84 -5.67 3.46
CA ASP A 77 -2.02 -5.04 4.49
C ASP A 77 -2.39 -5.53 5.91
N ASN A 78 -1.78 -4.93 6.93
CA ASN A 78 -2.03 -5.23 8.34
C ASN A 78 -3.46 -4.87 8.81
N THR A 79 -4.24 -4.16 8.00
CA THR A 79 -5.65 -3.85 8.25
C THR A 79 -6.62 -4.68 7.40
N GLY A 80 -6.09 -5.67 6.67
CA GLY A 80 -6.85 -6.51 5.76
C GLY A 80 -7.25 -5.85 4.45
N LYS A 81 -6.67 -4.70 4.10
CA LYS A 81 -6.99 -3.94 2.90
C LYS A 81 -6.06 -4.32 1.74
N ALA A 82 -6.63 -4.42 0.54
CA ALA A 82 -5.87 -4.52 -0.69
C ALA A 82 -6.44 -3.57 -1.74
N GLU A 83 -5.54 -2.94 -2.50
CA GLU A 83 -5.87 -2.06 -3.61
C GLU A 83 -5.60 -2.75 -4.93
N LEU A 84 -6.56 -2.66 -5.83
CA LEU A 84 -6.54 -3.30 -7.13
C LEU A 84 -6.85 -2.26 -8.19
N TRP A 85 -6.24 -2.43 -9.36
CA TRP A 85 -6.36 -1.49 -10.45
C TRP A 85 -6.72 -2.22 -11.73
N SER A 86 -7.66 -1.69 -12.48
CA SER A 86 -7.83 -2.07 -13.88
C SER A 86 -7.24 -0.98 -14.77
N ASN A 87 -6.72 -1.39 -15.92
CA ASN A 87 -6.17 -0.48 -16.92
C ASN A 87 -5.09 0.50 -16.43
N MET A 88 -4.30 0.11 -15.39
CA MET A 88 -3.24 0.97 -14.85
C MET A 88 -2.23 1.41 -15.91
N PHE A 89 -1.97 0.58 -16.92
CA PHE A 89 -0.96 0.81 -17.95
C PHE A 89 -1.55 1.03 -19.36
N GLU A 90 -2.87 1.24 -19.44
CA GLU A 90 -3.58 1.48 -20.71
C GLU A 90 -4.32 2.83 -20.63
N GLU A 91 -4.16 3.67 -21.65
CA GLU A 91 -4.82 4.97 -21.74
C GLU A 91 -6.34 4.84 -21.96
N THR A 92 -6.77 3.76 -22.60
CA THR A 92 -8.16 3.60 -23.00
C THR A 92 -8.99 2.88 -21.95
N HIS A 93 -10.01 3.56 -21.43
CA HIS A 93 -11.02 2.97 -20.58
C HIS A 93 -12.02 2.12 -21.36
N LYS A 94 -12.28 0.92 -20.87
CA LYS A 94 -13.37 0.07 -21.36
C LYS A 94 -14.50 0.10 -20.33
N ASP A 95 -15.33 1.14 -20.37
CA ASP A 95 -16.44 1.34 -19.43
C ASP A 95 -17.44 0.19 -19.32
N SER A 96 -17.42 -0.75 -20.26
CA SER A 96 -18.33 -1.89 -20.30
C SER A 96 -17.82 -3.14 -19.59
N LEU A 97 -16.59 -3.14 -19.07
CA LEU A 97 -16.03 -4.32 -18.41
C LEU A 97 -16.42 -4.36 -16.93
N THR A 98 -16.91 -5.51 -16.53
CA THR A 98 -17.12 -5.85 -15.12
C THR A 98 -16.00 -6.76 -14.64
N TYR A 99 -15.57 -6.57 -13.41
CA TYR A 99 -14.52 -7.37 -12.81
C TYR A 99 -15.05 -8.09 -11.58
N SER A 100 -14.41 -9.19 -11.23
CA SER A 100 -14.64 -9.90 -9.98
C SER A 100 -13.38 -9.86 -9.12
N ILE A 101 -13.55 -9.85 -7.81
CA ILE A 101 -12.45 -9.99 -6.85
C ILE A 101 -12.43 -11.44 -6.40
N ILE A 102 -11.28 -12.10 -6.49
CA ILE A 102 -11.08 -13.50 -6.09
C ILE A 102 -9.94 -13.60 -5.09
N SER A 103 -10.11 -14.50 -4.14
CA SER A 103 -9.06 -14.93 -3.22
C SER A 103 -9.13 -16.43 -3.02
N LYS A 104 -7.98 -17.08 -2.80
CA LYS A 104 -7.89 -18.52 -2.51
C LYS A 104 -7.16 -18.75 -1.21
N MET A 105 -7.75 -19.53 -0.34
CA MET A 105 -7.16 -19.97 0.93
C MET A 105 -7.56 -21.40 1.24
N ASN A 106 -6.60 -22.26 1.59
CA ASN A 106 -6.84 -23.67 1.95
C ASN A 106 -7.69 -24.41 0.89
N ASP A 107 -7.33 -24.28 -0.40
CA ASP A 107 -8.04 -24.86 -1.55
C ASP A 107 -9.50 -24.39 -1.73
N GLN A 108 -9.94 -23.43 -0.93
CA GLN A 108 -11.24 -22.79 -1.07
C GLN A 108 -11.10 -21.45 -1.82
N GLU A 109 -12.00 -21.23 -2.77
CA GLU A 109 -12.11 -19.97 -3.48
C GLU A 109 -13.22 -19.09 -2.90
N TYR A 110 -12.91 -17.84 -2.65
CA TYR A 110 -13.80 -16.78 -2.21
C TYR A 110 -13.89 -15.72 -3.28
N SER A 111 -15.09 -15.26 -3.61
CA SER A 111 -15.26 -14.30 -4.69
C SER A 111 -16.31 -13.23 -4.41
N ILE A 112 -16.10 -12.07 -4.98
CA ILE A 112 -17.07 -10.98 -5.07
C ILE A 112 -17.32 -10.73 -6.54
N PRO A 113 -18.45 -11.18 -7.10
CA PRO A 113 -18.80 -10.87 -8.48
C PRO A 113 -19.19 -9.39 -8.62
N ASN A 114 -18.94 -8.82 -9.79
CA ASN A 114 -19.25 -7.41 -10.07
C ASN A 114 -18.67 -6.45 -9.03
N ALA A 115 -17.37 -6.53 -8.85
CA ALA A 115 -16.66 -5.68 -7.90
C ALA A 115 -16.97 -4.20 -8.11
N LYS A 116 -17.23 -3.50 -7.04
CA LYS A 116 -17.50 -2.05 -7.06
C LYS A 116 -16.20 -1.29 -7.24
N ARG A 117 -16.18 -0.32 -8.15
CA ARG A 117 -15.12 0.70 -8.19
C ARG A 117 -15.14 1.47 -6.87
N PHE A 118 -14.00 2.02 -6.47
CA PHE A 118 -13.83 2.71 -5.20
C PHE A 118 -14.82 3.87 -5.00
N GLU A 119 -15.17 4.60 -6.05
CA GLU A 119 -16.16 5.69 -6.05
C GLU A 119 -17.57 5.20 -5.64
N ASN A 120 -17.85 3.91 -5.89
CA ASN A 120 -19.14 3.28 -5.58
C ASN A 120 -19.11 2.50 -4.26
N GLY A 121 -17.99 2.53 -3.56
CA GLY A 121 -17.80 1.92 -2.25
C GLY A 121 -16.71 0.87 -2.18
N VAL A 122 -16.47 0.39 -0.98
CA VAL A 122 -15.47 -0.63 -0.68
C VAL A 122 -16.09 -2.02 -0.80
N ASN A 123 -15.33 -2.97 -1.36
CA ASN A 123 -15.72 -4.37 -1.39
C ASN A 123 -15.33 -5.05 -0.07
N HIS A 124 -16.13 -5.99 0.40
CA HIS A 124 -15.86 -6.74 1.63
C HIS A 124 -15.85 -8.23 1.33
N LEU A 125 -14.79 -8.91 1.71
CA LEU A 125 -14.63 -10.35 1.55
C LEU A 125 -14.44 -10.99 2.92
N THR A 126 -15.31 -11.93 3.27
CA THR A 126 -15.17 -12.72 4.48
C THR A 126 -14.60 -14.09 4.13
N ILE A 127 -13.47 -14.43 4.76
CA ILE A 127 -12.78 -15.71 4.57
C ILE A 127 -12.87 -16.51 5.86
N GLN A 128 -13.16 -17.80 5.75
CA GLN A 128 -13.10 -18.70 6.90
C GLN A 128 -11.64 -19.02 7.23
N SER A 129 -11.14 -18.38 8.26
CA SER A 129 -9.77 -18.56 8.75
C SER A 129 -9.74 -18.45 10.26
N GLU A 130 -9.05 -19.37 10.91
CA GLU A 130 -8.59 -19.18 12.28
C GLU A 130 -7.41 -18.22 12.22
N CYS A 131 -7.61 -16.99 12.64
CA CYS A 131 -6.56 -15.99 12.62
C CYS A 131 -5.80 -15.99 13.93
N ASN A 132 -4.56 -16.47 13.91
CA ASN A 132 -3.63 -16.20 14.99
C ASN A 132 -3.02 -14.82 14.74
N LEU A 133 -3.33 -13.87 15.60
CA LEU A 133 -2.68 -12.56 15.57
C LEU A 133 -1.18 -12.74 15.78
N SER A 134 -0.39 -12.33 14.79
CA SER A 134 1.06 -12.29 14.93
C SER A 134 1.45 -11.06 15.75
N ASN A 135 2.36 -11.24 16.71
CA ASN A 135 3.01 -10.14 17.41
C ASN A 135 4.30 -9.68 16.69
N VAL A 136 4.51 -10.12 15.46
CA VAL A 136 5.66 -9.72 14.62
C VAL A 136 5.23 -8.61 13.67
N VAL A 137 5.98 -7.52 13.66
CA VAL A 137 5.81 -6.40 12.74
C VAL A 137 7.10 -6.19 11.97
N ASP A 138 7.00 -6.25 10.64
CA ASP A 138 8.08 -5.90 9.73
C ASP A 138 7.84 -4.46 9.24
N ALA A 139 8.77 -3.55 9.57
CA ALA A 139 8.70 -2.17 9.13
C ALA A 139 9.88 -1.82 8.22
N VAL A 140 9.56 -1.33 7.02
CA VAL A 140 10.55 -0.90 6.03
C VAL A 140 10.43 0.59 5.80
N PHE A 141 11.54 1.30 5.98
CA PHE A 141 11.64 2.74 5.72
C PHE A 141 12.25 2.97 4.34
N VAL A 142 11.53 3.68 3.48
CA VAL A 142 12.03 4.11 2.17
C VAL A 142 12.44 5.58 2.30
N VAL A 143 13.75 5.85 2.16
CA VAL A 143 14.35 7.14 2.50
C VAL A 143 15.08 7.71 1.28
N ASP A 144 14.74 8.94 0.94
CA ASP A 144 15.56 9.75 0.03
C ASP A 144 16.91 10.05 0.66
N ALA A 145 17.98 9.67 -0.03
CA ALA A 145 19.38 9.88 0.41
C ALA A 145 20.17 10.74 -0.59
N THR A 146 19.49 11.55 -1.40
CA THR A 146 20.14 12.56 -2.24
C THR A 146 20.92 13.56 -1.39
N SER A 147 21.90 14.23 -1.99
CA SER A 147 22.85 15.09 -1.25
C SER A 147 22.16 16.24 -0.49
N SER A 148 21.01 16.70 -0.99
CA SER A 148 20.20 17.76 -0.36
C SER A 148 19.55 17.32 0.96
N MET A 149 19.45 16.00 1.21
CA MET A 149 18.74 15.43 2.35
C MET A 149 19.63 15.18 3.58
N SER A 150 20.88 15.67 3.59
CA SER A 150 21.84 15.33 4.67
C SER A 150 21.38 15.75 6.05
N ASP A 151 20.74 16.91 6.18
CA ASP A 151 20.26 17.44 7.44
C ASP A 151 18.99 16.71 7.90
N GLU A 152 18.10 16.43 6.95
CA GLU A 152 16.86 15.70 7.17
C GLU A 152 17.11 14.25 7.59
N ILE A 153 18.13 13.60 7.04
CA ILE A 153 18.51 12.22 7.41
C ILE A 153 18.94 12.15 8.89
N ASN A 154 19.72 13.13 9.36
CA ASN A 154 20.12 13.15 10.77
C ASN A 154 18.91 13.36 11.71
N TYR A 155 18.00 14.23 11.32
CA TYR A 155 16.74 14.41 12.02
C TYR A 155 15.89 13.13 12.04
N LEU A 156 15.73 12.48 10.86
CA LEU A 156 14.97 11.25 10.71
C LEU A 156 15.48 10.12 11.60
N LYS A 157 16.81 10.00 11.81
CA LYS A 157 17.41 9.02 12.71
C LYS A 157 16.94 9.21 14.16
N GLU A 158 16.87 10.44 14.64
CA GLU A 158 16.41 10.73 16.00
C GLU A 158 14.91 10.42 16.15
N GLU A 159 14.09 10.83 15.17
CA GLU A 159 12.64 10.56 15.17
C GLU A 159 12.34 9.05 15.11
N LEU A 160 12.97 8.31 14.21
CA LEU A 160 12.78 6.87 14.10
C LEU A 160 13.19 6.14 15.38
N THR A 161 14.30 6.56 16.00
CA THR A 161 14.75 5.99 17.27
C THR A 161 13.72 6.22 18.38
N ASP A 162 13.15 7.41 18.46
CA ASP A 162 12.11 7.75 19.46
C ASP A 162 10.80 6.98 19.20
N VAL A 163 10.37 6.90 17.96
CA VAL A 163 9.17 6.13 17.57
C VAL A 163 9.34 4.65 17.92
N MET A 164 10.47 4.03 17.56
CA MET A 164 10.75 2.63 17.88
C MET A 164 10.76 2.35 19.38
N ARG A 165 11.36 3.26 20.16
CA ARG A 165 11.36 3.16 21.61
C ARG A 165 9.93 3.20 22.16
N LYS A 166 9.10 4.15 21.72
CA LYS A 166 7.69 4.30 22.15
C LYS A 166 6.85 3.07 21.78
N VAL A 167 7.04 2.52 20.58
CA VAL A 167 6.33 1.32 20.13
C VAL A 167 6.68 0.12 21.03
N LYS A 168 7.96 -0.10 21.34
CA LYS A 168 8.39 -1.17 22.25
C LYS A 168 7.89 -0.98 23.67
N GLU A 169 7.93 0.24 24.19
CA GLU A 169 7.43 0.55 25.54
C GLU A 169 5.91 0.33 25.68
N SER A 170 5.18 0.54 24.58
CA SER A 170 3.71 0.36 24.55
C SER A 170 3.28 -1.07 24.29
N ASN A 171 4.18 -1.94 23.80
CA ASN A 171 3.88 -3.31 23.39
C ASN A 171 5.07 -4.22 23.70
N GLU A 172 5.17 -4.71 24.93
CA GLU A 172 6.31 -5.49 25.43
C GLU A 172 6.55 -6.79 24.66
N ASP A 173 5.47 -7.44 24.19
CA ASP A 173 5.53 -8.71 23.47
C ASP A 173 5.73 -8.54 21.95
N LEU A 174 5.85 -7.29 21.46
CA LEU A 174 6.00 -7.04 20.03
C LEU A 174 7.41 -7.36 19.53
N VAL A 175 7.50 -8.23 18.54
CA VAL A 175 8.72 -8.46 17.76
C VAL A 175 8.72 -7.48 16.59
N LEU A 176 9.66 -6.54 16.59
CA LEU A 176 9.79 -5.53 15.55
C LEU A 176 11.05 -5.79 14.74
N ASN A 177 10.88 -6.15 13.47
CA ASN A 177 11.94 -6.25 12.49
C ASN A 177 11.99 -4.95 11.67
N LEU A 178 13.20 -4.45 11.43
CA LEU A 178 13.39 -3.17 10.77
C LEU A 178 14.28 -3.32 9.55
N GLY A 179 13.82 -2.77 8.44
CA GLY A 179 14.62 -2.65 7.23
C GLY A 179 14.61 -1.23 6.68
N SER A 180 15.53 -0.94 5.79
CA SER A 180 15.55 0.33 5.09
C SER A 180 15.95 0.18 3.63
N VAL A 181 15.37 1.03 2.81
CA VAL A 181 15.73 1.23 1.42
C VAL A 181 16.10 2.70 1.24
N PHE A 182 17.34 2.96 0.92
CA PHE A 182 17.80 4.29 0.56
C PHE A 182 17.79 4.41 -0.96
N TYR A 183 17.24 5.51 -1.48
CA TYR A 183 17.31 5.79 -2.92
C TYR A 183 17.98 7.13 -3.18
N ARG A 184 18.58 7.26 -4.39
CA ARG A 184 19.30 8.45 -4.86
C ARG A 184 18.98 8.68 -6.34
N ASP A 185 19.47 9.80 -6.87
CA ASP A 185 19.32 10.15 -8.26
C ASP A 185 20.06 9.20 -9.20
N HIS A 186 19.55 9.10 -10.42
CA HIS A 186 20.19 8.31 -11.46
C HIS A 186 21.51 8.99 -11.85
N GLY A 187 22.64 8.28 -11.65
CA GLY A 187 23.99 8.79 -11.87
C GLY A 187 24.80 8.98 -10.59
N ASP A 188 24.18 8.87 -9.43
CA ASP A 188 24.88 8.83 -8.15
C ASP A 188 25.62 7.52 -7.93
N GLU A 189 26.36 7.39 -6.82
CA GLU A 189 27.12 6.18 -6.45
C GLU A 189 26.27 4.90 -6.46
N TYR A 190 24.96 5.03 -6.14
CA TYR A 190 23.95 3.97 -6.22
C TYR A 190 22.57 4.57 -6.49
N VAL A 191 21.67 3.82 -7.09
CA VAL A 191 20.27 4.20 -7.25
C VAL A 191 19.46 3.75 -6.03
N THR A 192 19.70 2.52 -5.57
CA THR A 192 19.08 1.98 -4.35
C THR A 192 20.10 1.22 -3.53
N ARG A 193 19.96 1.31 -2.20
CA ARG A 193 20.75 0.53 -1.23
C ARG A 193 19.80 0.05 -0.14
N THR A 194 19.81 -1.25 0.15
CA THR A 194 18.97 -1.88 1.17
C THR A 194 19.78 -2.31 2.38
N SER A 195 19.19 -2.25 3.56
CA SER A 195 19.58 -3.07 4.70
C SER A 195 18.58 -4.21 4.87
N GLU A 196 19.05 -5.38 5.25
CA GLU A 196 18.19 -6.53 5.56
C GLU A 196 17.41 -6.27 6.86
N LEU A 197 16.21 -6.88 6.96
CA LEU A 197 15.36 -6.94 8.14
C LEU A 197 15.98 -7.81 9.23
#